data_48df70faaaf99ccab5b9be967acb1554
#
_entry.id   48df70faaaf99ccab5b9be967acb1554
#
_cell.length_a   1.000
_cell.length_b   1.000
_cell.length_c   1.000
_cell.angle_alpha   90.00
_cell.angle_beta   90.00
_cell.angle_gamma   90.00
#
_symmetry.space_group_name_H-M   'P 1'
#
loop_
_entity.id
_entity.type
_entity.pdbx_description
1 polymer ?
#
loop_
_entity_poly.entity_id
_entity_poly.type
_entity_poly.pdbx_seq_one_letter_code
_entity_poly.pdbx_strand_id
1 'polypeptide(L)'
;MDMTGERRIVAPRQVVWDALNDTVTLKASIPGCESLEKTGGNQMKATAAVKLGPISARFNGAVTLSDIDAPNSYTITGEGQGGVAGFAKGGAKVFLSDDSGATLLKYEVKAQVGGKLAQLGARLIDATAKQMAEQFFTKFSAEVEKLAGLAEAAPGRAGIVAGGGF
;
A
#
# COMPACT_ATOMS: atom_id res chain seq x y z
N MET A 1 10.49 -15.06 0.85
CA MET A 1 9.20 -14.86 1.53
C MET A 1 8.10 -14.66 0.50
N ASP A 2 7.05 -15.43 0.61
CA ASP A 2 5.88 -15.30 -0.25
C ASP A 2 4.67 -15.03 0.63
N MET A 3 3.84 -14.09 0.20
CA MET A 3 2.64 -13.71 0.97
C MET A 3 1.52 -13.36 0.00
N THR A 4 0.31 -13.82 0.31
CA THR A 4 -0.89 -13.43 -0.43
C THR A 4 -1.94 -12.95 0.57
N GLY A 5 -2.83 -12.10 0.10
CA GLY A 5 -3.91 -11.63 0.93
C GLY A 5 -4.97 -10.93 0.12
N GLU A 6 -6.05 -10.58 0.82
CA GLU A 6 -7.13 -9.81 0.20
C GLU A 6 -7.80 -8.91 1.24
N ARG A 7 -8.40 -7.84 0.75
CA ARG A 7 -9.13 -6.88 1.58
C ARG A 7 -10.32 -6.33 0.82
N ARG A 8 -11.49 -6.33 1.47
CA ARG A 8 -12.66 -5.67 0.93
C ARG A 8 -12.68 -4.23 1.42
N ILE A 9 -12.73 -3.28 0.48
CA ILE A 9 -12.72 -1.85 0.77
C ILE A 9 -14.04 -1.26 0.30
N VAL A 10 -14.77 -0.56 1.18
CA VAL A 10 -16.09 -0.02 0.89
C VAL A 10 -15.94 1.31 0.15
N ALA A 11 -15.51 1.21 -1.09
CA ALA A 11 -15.35 2.33 -2.01
C ALA A 11 -15.34 1.81 -3.44
N PRO A 12 -15.72 2.65 -4.44
CA PRO A 12 -15.64 2.26 -5.83
C PRO A 12 -14.20 1.98 -6.26
N ARG A 13 -14.04 1.10 -7.22
CA ARG A 13 -12.73 0.69 -7.72
C ARG A 13 -11.84 1.86 -8.14
N GLN A 14 -12.41 2.86 -8.82
CA GLN A 14 -11.64 4.04 -9.26
C GLN A 14 -11.10 4.83 -8.06
N VAL A 15 -11.88 4.96 -6.99
CA VAL A 15 -11.45 5.67 -5.78
C VAL A 15 -10.30 4.92 -5.10
N VAL A 16 -10.38 3.60 -5.03
CA VAL A 16 -9.30 2.76 -4.49
C VAL A 16 -8.04 2.88 -5.35
N TRP A 17 -8.20 2.83 -6.67
CA TRP A 17 -7.09 2.96 -7.61
C TRP A 17 -6.37 4.31 -7.45
N ASP A 18 -7.12 5.39 -7.42
CA ASP A 18 -6.56 6.72 -7.29
C ASP A 18 -5.79 6.88 -5.96
N ALA A 19 -6.33 6.31 -4.89
CA ALA A 19 -5.68 6.34 -3.57
C ALA A 19 -4.37 5.55 -3.55
N LEU A 20 -4.32 4.42 -4.26
CA LEU A 20 -3.08 3.62 -4.39
C LEU A 20 -1.98 4.37 -5.14
N ASN A 21 -2.34 5.41 -5.87
CA ASN A 21 -1.39 6.23 -6.63
C ASN A 21 -1.20 7.62 -6.01
N ASP A 22 -1.76 7.85 -4.83
CA ASP A 22 -1.66 9.12 -4.12
C ASP A 22 -0.64 9.03 -2.99
N THR A 23 0.44 9.81 -3.09
CA THR A 23 1.52 9.77 -2.11
C THR A 23 1.09 10.23 -0.72
N VAL A 24 0.12 11.12 -0.62
CA VAL A 24 -0.38 11.58 0.68
C VAL A 24 -1.10 10.43 1.41
N THR A 25 -1.99 9.75 0.71
CA THR A 25 -2.73 8.60 1.26
C THR A 25 -1.77 7.46 1.62
N LEU A 26 -0.84 7.15 0.74
CA LEU A 26 0.14 6.07 0.96
C LEU A 26 1.04 6.37 2.15
N LYS A 27 1.55 7.59 2.26
CA LYS A 27 2.40 7.98 3.39
C LYS A 27 1.65 7.85 4.71
N ALA A 28 0.39 8.24 4.75
CA ALA A 28 -0.44 8.13 5.95
C ALA A 28 -0.74 6.66 6.33
N SER A 29 -0.69 5.75 5.36
CA SER A 29 -1.09 4.36 5.54
C SER A 29 0.08 3.42 5.81
N ILE A 30 1.26 3.71 5.26
CA ILE A 30 2.44 2.86 5.44
C ILE A 30 3.00 3.02 6.84
N PRO A 31 3.11 1.94 7.63
CA PRO A 31 3.64 2.02 9.00
C PRO A 31 5.06 2.58 9.03
N GLY A 32 5.27 3.60 9.85
CA GLY A 32 6.59 4.21 10.03
C GLY A 32 7.09 5.06 8.88
N CYS A 33 6.28 5.31 7.87
CA CYS A 33 6.69 6.09 6.71
C CYS A 33 6.92 7.56 7.10
N GLU A 34 8.15 8.02 6.89
CA GLU A 34 8.56 9.39 7.19
C GLU A 34 8.48 10.28 5.96
N SER A 35 8.75 9.72 4.78
CA SER A 35 8.67 10.44 3.52
C SER A 35 8.31 9.50 2.38
N LEU A 36 7.60 10.02 1.41
CA LEU A 36 7.23 9.31 0.20
C LEU A 36 7.05 10.33 -0.91
N GLU A 37 7.83 10.22 -1.98
CA GLU A 37 7.77 11.15 -3.09
C GLU A 37 7.89 10.45 -4.44
N LYS A 38 7.22 11.01 -5.44
CA LYS A 38 7.38 10.57 -6.83
C LYS A 38 8.66 11.17 -7.38
N THR A 39 9.51 10.32 -7.97
CA THR A 39 10.79 10.73 -8.53
C THR A 39 10.78 10.77 -10.06
N GLY A 40 9.74 10.25 -10.69
CA GLY A 40 9.58 10.28 -12.13
C GLY A 40 8.53 9.26 -12.53
N GLY A 41 7.65 9.58 -13.46
CA GLY A 41 6.68 8.67 -14.01
C GLY A 41 6.09 7.69 -12.99
N ASN A 42 6.52 6.45 -13.10
CA ASN A 42 6.05 5.35 -12.26
C ASN A 42 7.03 4.98 -11.13
N GLN A 43 7.86 5.92 -10.72
CA GLN A 43 8.88 5.69 -9.69
C GLN A 43 8.63 6.53 -8.46
N MET A 44 8.93 5.96 -7.29
CA MET A 44 8.80 6.61 -5.99
C MET A 44 9.99 6.28 -5.11
N LYS A 45 10.30 7.19 -4.18
CA LYS A 45 11.24 6.97 -3.09
C LYS A 45 10.54 7.13 -1.77
N ALA A 46 10.92 6.30 -0.81
CA ALA A 46 10.35 6.34 0.53
C ALA A 46 11.41 6.14 1.60
N THR A 47 11.18 6.73 2.77
CA THR A 47 11.95 6.46 3.96
C THR A 47 10.99 6.03 5.06
N ALA A 48 11.27 4.91 5.70
CA ALA A 48 10.43 4.39 6.77
C ALA A 48 11.26 3.89 7.94
N ALA A 49 10.81 4.22 9.16
CA ALA A 49 11.37 3.68 10.39
C ALA A 49 10.63 2.39 10.73
N VAL A 50 11.34 1.28 10.76
CA VAL A 50 10.76 -0.05 10.91
C VAL A 50 11.38 -0.76 12.11
N LYS A 51 10.53 -1.47 12.85
CA LYS A 51 10.96 -2.32 13.96
C LYS A 51 10.61 -3.76 13.64
N LEU A 52 11.65 -4.62 13.55
CA LEU A 52 11.49 -6.04 13.27
C LEU A 52 12.16 -6.83 14.40
N GLY A 53 11.37 -7.27 15.39
CA GLY A 53 11.93 -7.93 16.57
C GLY A 53 12.93 -7.02 17.28
N PRO A 54 14.18 -7.47 17.48
CA PRO A 54 15.20 -6.66 18.13
C PRO A 54 15.83 -5.60 17.24
N ILE A 55 15.53 -5.60 15.94
CA ILE A 55 16.11 -4.66 14.98
C ILE A 55 15.20 -3.46 14.81
N SER A 56 15.75 -2.26 15.05
CA SER A 56 15.10 -1.00 14.72
C SER A 56 15.98 -0.27 13.73
N ALA A 57 15.45 0.08 12.58
CA ALA A 57 16.25 0.73 11.53
C ALA A 57 15.39 1.64 10.65
N ARG A 58 16.04 2.60 10.03
CA ARG A 58 15.43 3.43 9.00
C ARG A 58 15.82 2.86 7.64
N PHE A 59 14.82 2.55 6.85
CA PHE A 59 15.01 1.99 5.51
C PHE A 59 14.73 3.05 4.45
N ASN A 60 15.60 3.10 3.45
CA ASN A 60 15.41 3.93 2.27
C ASN A 60 15.02 3.02 1.12
N GLY A 61 13.86 3.26 0.55
CA GLY A 61 13.30 2.41 -0.50
C GLY A 61 13.11 3.14 -1.81
N ALA A 62 13.21 2.38 -2.89
CA ALA A 62 12.88 2.83 -4.24
C ALA A 62 11.87 1.83 -4.82
N VAL A 63 10.84 2.36 -5.47
CA VAL A 63 9.72 1.56 -5.97
C VAL A 63 9.43 1.96 -7.41
N THR A 64 9.19 0.96 -8.25
CA THR A 64 8.78 1.15 -9.64
C THR A 64 7.45 0.43 -9.86
N LEU A 65 6.49 1.12 -10.48
CA LEU A 65 5.23 0.52 -10.91
C LEU A 65 5.34 0.11 -12.37
N SER A 66 4.83 -1.07 -12.69
CA SER A 66 4.84 -1.60 -14.05
C SER A 66 3.58 -2.41 -14.33
N ASP A 67 3.41 -2.86 -15.56
CA ASP A 67 2.27 -3.66 -16.00
C ASP A 67 0.94 -3.03 -15.57
N ILE A 68 0.84 -1.72 -15.71
CA ILE A 68 -0.30 -0.95 -15.25
C ILE A 68 -1.49 -1.15 -16.18
N ASP A 69 -2.57 -1.68 -15.62
CA ASP A 69 -3.86 -1.85 -16.28
C ASP A 69 -4.92 -1.16 -15.44
N ALA A 70 -5.01 0.16 -15.59
CA ALA A 70 -5.90 0.99 -14.76
C ALA A 70 -7.37 0.76 -15.10
N PRO A 71 -8.27 0.66 -14.13
CA PRO A 71 -8.05 0.65 -12.68
C PRO A 71 -8.06 -0.75 -12.09
N ASN A 72 -7.50 -1.74 -12.79
CA ASN A 72 -7.66 -3.16 -12.47
C ASN A 72 -6.47 -3.79 -11.76
N SER A 73 -5.26 -3.50 -12.22
CA SER A 73 -4.08 -4.19 -11.68
C SER A 73 -2.79 -3.45 -12.01
N TYR A 74 -1.75 -3.77 -11.25
CA TYR A 74 -0.39 -3.31 -11.52
C TYR A 74 0.61 -4.15 -10.73
N THR A 75 1.88 -4.00 -11.09
CA THR A 75 3.00 -4.66 -10.43
C THR A 75 3.86 -3.60 -9.75
N ILE A 76 4.25 -3.87 -8.50
CA ILE A 76 5.19 -3.06 -7.74
C ILE A 76 6.51 -3.83 -7.68
N THR A 77 7.62 -3.19 -8.02
CA THR A 77 8.95 -3.74 -7.80
C THR A 77 9.72 -2.77 -6.93
N GLY A 78 10.37 -3.27 -5.89
CA GLY A 78 11.00 -2.37 -4.95
C GLY A 78 12.18 -2.97 -4.22
N GLU A 79 12.95 -2.07 -3.62
CA GLU A 79 14.12 -2.42 -2.84
C GLU A 79 14.27 -1.41 -1.71
N GLY A 80 14.56 -1.92 -0.51
CA GLY A 80 14.80 -1.08 0.67
C GLY A 80 16.15 -1.40 1.30
N GLN A 81 16.90 -0.37 1.64
CA GLN A 81 18.22 -0.47 2.25
C GLN A 81 18.17 0.08 3.68
N GLY A 82 18.61 -0.72 4.64
CA GLY A 82 18.63 -0.35 6.06
C GLY A 82 20.04 -0.27 6.66
N GLY A 83 21.06 -0.07 5.82
CA GLY A 83 22.44 0.00 6.28
C GLY A 83 22.88 -1.30 6.93
N VAL A 84 23.36 -1.20 8.18
CA VAL A 84 23.82 -2.38 8.93
C VAL A 84 22.70 -3.39 9.22
N ALA A 85 21.45 -2.95 9.18
CA ALA A 85 20.31 -3.86 9.38
C ALA A 85 20.09 -4.80 8.20
N GLY A 86 20.58 -4.44 7.01
CA GLY A 86 20.42 -5.25 5.82
C GLY A 86 19.49 -4.63 4.80
N PHE A 87 18.89 -5.49 3.98
CA PHE A 87 18.05 -5.02 2.87
C PHE A 87 16.86 -5.97 2.65
N ALA A 88 15.87 -5.45 1.93
CA ALA A 88 14.76 -6.24 1.41
C ALA A 88 14.51 -5.81 -0.03
N LYS A 89 14.21 -6.77 -0.90
CA LYS A 89 13.87 -6.48 -2.29
C LYS A 89 12.83 -7.47 -2.78
N GLY A 90 12.01 -7.05 -3.72
CA GLY A 90 10.99 -7.92 -4.26
C GLY A 90 9.91 -7.17 -4.99
N GLY A 91 8.76 -7.79 -5.09
CA GLY A 91 7.64 -7.21 -5.77
C GLY A 91 6.31 -7.70 -5.28
N ALA A 92 5.27 -7.02 -5.73
CA ALA A 92 3.90 -7.36 -5.44
C ALA A 92 3.05 -7.14 -6.68
N LYS A 93 2.05 -8.00 -6.85
CA LYS A 93 1.00 -7.81 -7.84
C LYS A 93 -0.28 -7.44 -7.09
N VAL A 94 -0.96 -6.44 -7.58
CA VAL A 94 -2.19 -5.93 -6.97
C VAL A 94 -3.32 -6.01 -7.99
N PHE A 95 -4.46 -6.57 -7.57
CA PHE A 95 -5.64 -6.75 -8.40
C PHE A 95 -6.85 -6.15 -7.71
N LEU A 96 -7.62 -5.35 -8.44
CA LEU A 96 -8.87 -4.78 -7.95
C LEU A 96 -10.03 -5.33 -8.75
N SER A 97 -11.09 -5.74 -8.07
CA SER A 97 -12.33 -6.16 -8.73
C SER A 97 -13.53 -5.58 -7.99
N ASP A 98 -14.63 -5.40 -8.72
CA ASP A 98 -15.87 -4.90 -8.14
C ASP A 98 -16.51 -5.98 -7.27
N ASP A 99 -17.08 -5.55 -6.14
CA ASP A 99 -17.76 -6.42 -5.21
C ASP A 99 -18.97 -5.69 -4.62
N SER A 100 -20.08 -5.69 -5.38
CA SER A 100 -21.36 -5.09 -4.96
C SER A 100 -21.21 -3.65 -4.44
N GLY A 101 -20.57 -2.82 -5.24
CA GLY A 101 -20.34 -1.40 -4.89
C GLY A 101 -19.08 -1.16 -4.07
N ALA A 102 -18.49 -2.19 -3.52
CA ALA A 102 -17.19 -2.14 -2.88
C ALA A 102 -16.12 -2.67 -3.83
N THR A 103 -14.89 -2.70 -3.38
CA THR A 103 -13.76 -3.22 -4.15
C THR A 103 -13.11 -4.35 -3.36
N LEU A 104 -12.84 -5.47 -4.04
CA LEU A 104 -12.02 -6.52 -3.49
C LEU A 104 -10.59 -6.32 -4.02
N LEU A 105 -9.67 -6.06 -3.11
CA LEU A 105 -8.25 -5.92 -3.41
C LEU A 105 -7.57 -7.23 -3.05
N LYS A 106 -6.86 -7.81 -4.03
CA LYS A 106 -6.04 -9.01 -3.83
C LYS A 106 -4.58 -8.66 -4.11
N TYR A 107 -3.67 -9.26 -3.35
CA TYR A 107 -2.25 -9.03 -3.59
C TYR A 107 -1.44 -10.30 -3.41
N GLU A 108 -0.32 -10.35 -4.15
CA GLU A 108 0.67 -11.42 -4.09
C GLU A 108 2.03 -10.75 -3.94
N VAL A 109 2.78 -11.15 -2.90
CA VAL A 109 4.08 -10.57 -2.60
C VAL A 109 5.15 -11.66 -2.66
N LYS A 110 6.28 -11.34 -3.30
CA LYS A 110 7.49 -12.15 -3.25
C LYS A 110 8.64 -11.23 -2.87
N ALA A 111 9.34 -11.58 -1.82
CA ALA A 111 10.43 -10.74 -1.31
C ALA A 111 11.60 -11.57 -0.82
N GLN A 112 12.77 -10.95 -0.87
CA GLN A 112 14.03 -11.48 -0.41
C GLN A 112 14.62 -10.53 0.60
N VAL A 113 15.11 -11.06 1.72
CA VAL A 113 15.79 -10.25 2.73
C VAL A 113 17.21 -10.72 2.90
N GLY A 114 18.11 -9.78 3.21
CA GLY A 114 19.52 -10.06 3.40
C GLY A 114 20.11 -9.28 4.57
N GLY A 115 21.35 -9.60 4.90
CA GLY A 115 22.05 -8.98 6.02
C GLY A 115 21.50 -9.44 7.36
N LYS A 116 21.53 -8.57 8.36
CA LYS A 116 21.02 -8.88 9.70
C LYS A 116 19.56 -9.27 9.71
N LEU A 117 18.76 -8.71 8.84
CA LEU A 117 17.34 -9.06 8.71
C LEU A 117 17.17 -10.56 8.48
N ALA A 118 17.97 -11.15 7.59
CA ALA A 118 17.89 -12.58 7.28
C ALA A 118 18.16 -13.46 8.50
N GLN A 119 18.93 -12.97 9.46
CA GLN A 119 19.26 -13.71 10.68
C GLN A 119 18.09 -13.84 11.65
N LEU A 120 17.04 -13.04 11.47
CA LEU A 120 15.84 -13.14 12.29
C LEU A 120 15.06 -14.42 12.06
N GLY A 121 15.26 -15.06 10.90
CA GLY A 121 14.60 -16.29 10.53
C GLY A 121 13.27 -16.05 9.80
N ALA A 122 12.91 -17.00 8.98
CA ALA A 122 11.74 -16.90 8.11
C ALA A 122 10.44 -16.66 8.88
N ARG A 123 10.28 -17.32 10.02
CA ARG A 123 9.04 -17.22 10.81
C ARG A 123 8.80 -15.80 11.32
N LEU A 124 9.83 -15.14 11.85
CA LEU A 124 9.69 -13.76 12.34
C LEU A 124 9.49 -12.79 11.19
N ILE A 125 10.20 -12.99 10.07
CA ILE A 125 10.06 -12.16 8.88
C ILE A 125 8.64 -12.26 8.34
N ASP A 126 8.11 -13.47 8.19
CA ASP A 126 6.75 -13.68 7.69
C ASP A 126 5.70 -13.06 8.61
N ALA A 127 5.83 -13.24 9.91
CA ALA A 127 4.90 -12.69 10.89
C ALA A 127 4.90 -11.16 10.85
N THR A 128 6.09 -10.55 10.76
CA THR A 128 6.23 -9.09 10.68
C THR A 128 5.63 -8.55 9.38
N ALA A 129 5.90 -9.22 8.26
CA ALA A 129 5.36 -8.80 6.97
C ALA A 129 3.83 -8.82 6.97
N LYS A 130 3.22 -9.85 7.54
CA LYS A 130 1.76 -9.94 7.68
C LYS A 130 1.22 -8.82 8.55
N GLN A 131 1.87 -8.55 9.67
CA GLN A 131 1.45 -7.48 10.57
C GLN A 131 1.52 -6.12 9.89
N MET A 132 2.59 -5.85 9.15
CA MET A 132 2.74 -4.60 8.41
C MET A 132 1.68 -4.45 7.32
N ALA A 133 1.39 -5.52 6.61
CA ALA A 133 0.34 -5.52 5.59
C ALA A 133 -1.03 -5.22 6.21
N GLU A 134 -1.34 -5.83 7.36
CA GLU A 134 -2.59 -5.57 8.06
C GLU A 134 -2.70 -4.13 8.56
N GLN A 135 -1.62 -3.59 9.11
CA GLN A 135 -1.58 -2.20 9.55
C GLN A 135 -1.76 -1.24 8.37
N PHE A 136 -1.09 -1.53 7.25
CA PHE A 136 -1.24 -0.75 6.04
C PHE A 136 -2.70 -0.73 5.59
N PHE A 137 -3.30 -1.90 5.40
CA PHE A 137 -4.65 -1.98 4.86
C PHE A 137 -5.71 -1.45 5.80
N THR A 138 -5.52 -1.58 7.11
CA THR A 138 -6.45 -0.98 8.08
C THR A 138 -6.48 0.54 7.93
N LYS A 139 -5.32 1.18 7.84
CA LYS A 139 -5.23 2.63 7.66
C LYS A 139 -5.66 3.05 6.26
N PHE A 140 -5.19 2.33 5.25
CA PHE A 140 -5.51 2.62 3.86
C PHE A 140 -7.02 2.53 3.60
N SER A 141 -7.65 1.46 4.07
CA SER A 141 -9.10 1.28 3.91
C SER A 141 -9.88 2.39 4.58
N ALA A 142 -9.47 2.79 5.79
CA ALA A 142 -10.13 3.88 6.51
C ALA A 142 -10.01 5.20 5.73
N GLU A 143 -8.83 5.51 5.20
CA GLU A 143 -8.62 6.73 4.41
C GLU A 143 -9.42 6.71 3.11
N VAL A 144 -9.43 5.59 2.41
CA VAL A 144 -10.17 5.45 1.15
C VAL A 144 -11.68 5.53 1.38
N GLU A 145 -12.19 4.87 2.40
CA GLU A 145 -13.62 4.90 2.71
C GLU A 145 -14.07 6.30 3.14
N LYS A 146 -13.20 7.03 3.83
CA LYS A 146 -13.43 8.43 4.17
C LYS A 146 -13.49 9.30 2.91
N LEU A 147 -12.56 9.11 1.97
CA LEU A 147 -12.55 9.83 0.69
C LEU A 147 -13.82 9.53 -0.11
N ALA A 148 -14.25 8.28 -0.15
CA ALA A 148 -15.47 7.88 -0.84
C ALA A 148 -16.71 8.53 -0.20
N GLY A 149 -16.78 8.56 1.12
CA GLY A 149 -17.86 9.22 1.85
C GLY A 149 -17.90 10.72 1.62
N LEU A 150 -16.76 11.38 1.58
CA LEU A 150 -16.68 12.80 1.27
C LEU A 150 -17.13 13.09 -0.17
N ALA A 151 -16.78 12.23 -1.12
CA ALA A 151 -17.21 12.38 -2.50
C ALA A 151 -18.72 12.26 -2.64
N GLU A 152 -19.34 11.33 -1.93
CA GLU A 152 -20.79 11.15 -1.92
C GLU A 152 -21.51 12.32 -1.22
N ALA A 153 -20.91 12.85 -0.18
CA ALA A 153 -21.50 13.93 0.62
C ALA A 153 -21.33 15.31 -0.01
N ALA A 154 -20.49 15.45 -1.04
CA ALA A 154 -20.19 16.76 -1.63
C ALA A 154 -21.41 17.35 -2.32
N PRO A 155 -21.81 18.60 -1.98
CA PRO A 155 -22.93 19.26 -2.64
C PRO A 155 -22.71 19.44 -4.13
N GLY A 156 -23.78 19.30 -4.94
CA GLY A 156 -23.73 19.50 -6.38
C GLY A 156 -23.21 18.31 -7.17
N ARG A 157 -23.00 17.27 -6.49
CA ARG A 157 -22.68 16.04 -7.18
C ARG A 157 -23.92 15.34 -7.58
N ALA A 158 -24.15 15.31 -7.80
CA ALA A 158 -25.11 14.76 -7.87
C ALA A 158 -25.91 14.31 -7.87
N GLY A 159 -25.75 14.89 -7.68
CA GLY A 159 -26.42 14.88 -7.63
C GLY A 159 -26.60 14.77 -6.94
N ILE A 160 -26.46 15.12 -6.48
CA ILE A 160 -26.71 15.22 -5.72
C ILE A 160 -27.07 15.46 -5.32
N VAL A 161 -27.06 15.51 -5.50
CA VAL A 161 -27.67 15.91 -5.08
C VAL A 161 -28.23 15.96 -5.01
N ALA A 162 -28.23 15.93 -5.18
CA ALA A 162 -28.96 16.21 -5.06
C ALA A 162 -29.36 16.07 -4.84
N GLY A 163 -29.18 16.17 -4.84
CA GLY A 163 -29.62 16.28 -4.57
C GLY A 163 -29.53 16.21 -4.17
N GLY A 164 -29.33 16.28 -4.22
CA GLY A 164 -29.34 16.40 -3.85
C GLY A 164 -29.10 16.38 -3.42
N GLY A 165 -29.11 16.39 -3.45
CA GLY A 165 -29.09 16.46 -3.12
C GLY A 165 -28.99 16.53 -2.67
N PHE A 166 -28.73 16.49 -2.65
CA PHE A 166 -29.05 16.68 -2.52
C PHE A 166 -29.60 16.69 -2.47
#